data_77b2e44c4abd45d0435ce4fbc8f61f5d
#
_entry.id   77b2e44c4abd45d0435ce4fbc8f61f5d
#
_cell.length_a   1.000
_cell.length_b   1.000
_cell.length_c   1.000
_cell.angle_alpha   90.00
_cell.angle_beta   90.00
_cell.angle_gamma   90.00
#
_symmetry.space_group_name_H-M   'P 1'
#
loop_
_entity.id
_entity.type
_entity.pdbx_description
1 polymer ?
#
loop_
_entity_poly.entity_id
_entity_poly.type
_entity_poly.pdbx_seq_one_letter_code
_entity_poly.pdbx_strand_id
1 'polypeptide(L)'
;SRNLPQSVIHILQKAFSNTLEFRTYAIFHQKGGWKMATPFTVYKLIILYMLRNSSSPITNSEISEFILDHEYTNYFHLQQALSELEETELIEKRTISNTSYYYLTEDGKNTLTYFENDISQDIRTEVLQYLAARGASTKNQVKAQADYYINNQGEYVVHLQLLQKGASVIDLSLAAPSLSAAKAMCRQWPKKYEEIYAKIMEGLL
;
A
#
# COMPACT_ATOMS: atom_id res chain seq x y z
N SER A 1 30.30 -8.43 -18.73
CA SER A 1 29.57 -7.15 -18.71
C SER A 1 28.22 -7.36 -19.37
N ARG A 2 27.16 -7.42 -18.57
CA ARG A 2 25.78 -7.45 -19.09
C ARG A 2 25.39 -6.00 -19.37
N ASN A 3 25.31 -5.61 -20.62
CA ASN A 3 24.72 -4.33 -21.01
C ASN A 3 23.22 -4.36 -20.60
N LEU A 4 22.78 -3.35 -19.89
CA LEU A 4 21.37 -3.18 -19.55
C LEU A 4 20.54 -3.04 -20.84
N PRO A 5 19.40 -3.73 -20.98
CA PRO A 5 18.48 -3.51 -22.09
C PRO A 5 18.02 -2.04 -22.14
N GLN A 6 17.77 -1.52 -23.34
CA GLN A 6 17.34 -0.14 -23.55
C GLN A 6 16.04 0.21 -22.78
N SER A 7 15.13 -0.75 -22.64
CA SER A 7 13.92 -0.62 -21.84
C SER A 7 14.22 -0.33 -20.37
N VAL A 8 15.20 -1.02 -19.79
CA VAL A 8 15.64 -0.82 -18.40
C VAL A 8 16.35 0.52 -18.23
N ILE A 9 17.15 0.93 -19.21
CA ILE A 9 17.81 2.24 -19.20
C ILE A 9 16.74 3.35 -19.18
N HIS A 10 15.69 3.23 -19.97
CA HIS A 10 14.61 4.21 -20.01
C HIS A 10 13.81 4.26 -18.69
N ILE A 11 13.52 3.10 -18.10
CA ILE A 11 12.86 3.00 -16.78
C ILE A 11 13.74 3.63 -15.69
N LEU A 12 15.05 3.36 -15.74
CA LEU A 12 16.00 3.96 -14.78
C LEU A 12 16.11 5.47 -14.95
N GLN A 13 16.13 5.99 -16.18
CA GLN A 13 16.11 7.42 -16.45
C GLN A 13 14.83 8.09 -15.91
N LYS A 14 13.71 7.40 -15.98
CA LYS A 14 12.43 7.84 -15.40
C LYS A 14 12.44 7.75 -13.87
N ALA A 15 13.00 6.68 -13.29
CA ALA A 15 13.07 6.44 -11.85
C ALA A 15 14.08 7.32 -11.10
N PHE A 16 15.07 7.83 -11.81
CA PHE A 16 16.07 8.76 -11.27
C PHE A 16 15.82 10.15 -11.85
N SER A 17 15.03 10.95 -11.16
CA SER A 17 14.67 12.32 -11.57
C SER A 17 15.89 13.25 -11.66
N ASN A 18 17.05 12.83 -11.16
CA ASN A 18 18.28 13.60 -11.20
C ASN A 18 19.30 12.94 -12.13
N THR A 19 19.57 13.60 -13.27
CA THR A 19 20.55 13.18 -14.28
C THR A 19 21.95 12.91 -13.70
N LEU A 20 22.30 13.53 -12.57
CA LEU A 20 23.57 13.32 -11.87
C LEU A 20 23.64 11.97 -11.15
N GLU A 21 22.57 11.56 -10.47
CA GLU A 21 22.49 10.26 -9.77
C GLU A 21 22.51 9.10 -10.75
N PHE A 22 21.76 9.21 -11.84
CA PHE A 22 21.77 8.21 -12.91
C PHE A 22 23.15 8.10 -13.58
N ARG A 23 23.80 9.23 -13.88
CA ARG A 23 25.16 9.24 -14.46
C ARG A 23 26.19 8.62 -13.51
N THR A 24 26.12 8.93 -12.24
CA THR A 24 27.01 8.36 -11.22
C THR A 24 26.78 6.84 -11.10
N TYR A 25 25.52 6.39 -11.06
CA TYR A 25 25.18 4.98 -11.06
C TYR A 25 25.65 4.24 -12.31
N ALA A 26 25.39 4.79 -13.50
CA ALA A 26 25.80 4.20 -14.78
C ALA A 26 27.31 4.09 -14.94
N ILE A 27 28.07 5.12 -14.53
CA ILE A 27 29.54 5.16 -14.58
C ILE A 27 30.14 4.13 -13.60
N PHE A 28 29.58 3.99 -12.40
CA PHE A 28 30.03 3.01 -11.40
C PHE A 28 29.77 1.57 -11.86
N HIS A 29 28.63 1.31 -12.48
CA HIS A 29 28.27 -0.04 -12.97
C HIS A 29 29.15 -0.50 -14.14
N GLN A 30 29.57 0.42 -15.02
CA GLN A 30 30.49 0.11 -16.13
C GLN A 30 31.93 -0.20 -15.66
N LYS A 31 32.36 0.31 -14.50
CA LYS A 31 33.73 0.15 -14.01
C LYS A 31 33.94 -1.02 -13.04
N GLY A 32 32.94 -1.87 -12.80
CA GLY A 32 33.07 -3.05 -11.91
C GLY A 32 33.35 -2.69 -10.45
N GLY A 33 33.08 -1.44 -10.04
CA GLY A 33 33.26 -0.96 -8.68
C GLY A 33 32.19 -1.49 -7.73
N TRP A 34 32.49 -1.56 -6.45
CA TRP A 34 31.62 -1.98 -5.39
C TRP A 34 30.34 -1.12 -5.39
N LYS A 35 29.18 -1.78 -5.39
CA LYS A 35 27.86 -1.17 -5.36
C LYS A 35 27.65 -0.37 -4.06
N MET A 36 27.81 0.92 -4.10
CA MET A 36 27.14 1.79 -3.14
C MET A 36 25.93 2.40 -3.85
N ALA A 37 24.77 1.75 -3.74
CA ALA A 37 23.51 2.45 -3.98
C ALA A 37 23.50 3.68 -3.07
N THR A 38 23.10 4.86 -3.60
CA THR A 38 22.89 6.00 -2.71
C THR A 38 21.83 5.59 -1.67
N PRO A 39 21.92 6.03 -0.41
CA PRO A 39 20.93 5.69 0.61
C PRO A 39 19.48 5.87 0.13
N PHE A 40 19.23 6.89 -0.66
CA PHE A 40 17.92 7.18 -1.25
C PHE A 40 17.40 6.09 -2.20
N THR A 41 18.28 5.48 -3.00
CA THR A 41 17.91 4.37 -3.90
C THR A 41 17.50 3.13 -3.11
N VAL A 42 18.12 2.87 -1.96
CA VAL A 42 17.78 1.72 -1.12
C VAL A 42 16.35 1.80 -0.58
N TYR A 43 15.88 2.95 -0.13
CA TYR A 43 14.50 3.08 0.36
C TYR A 43 13.47 2.79 -0.73
N LYS A 44 13.70 3.25 -1.94
CA LYS A 44 12.83 2.96 -3.08
C LYS A 44 12.76 1.46 -3.35
N LEU A 45 13.92 0.78 -3.35
CA LEU A 45 13.97 -0.66 -3.54
C LEU A 45 13.27 -1.42 -2.40
N ILE A 46 13.43 -0.97 -1.15
CA ILE A 46 12.72 -1.55 -0.01
C ILE A 46 11.20 -1.41 -0.19
N ILE A 47 10.71 -0.24 -0.59
CA ILE A 47 9.27 -0.02 -0.85
C ILE A 47 8.77 -0.95 -1.96
N LEU A 48 9.47 -1.02 -3.09
CA LEU A 48 9.10 -1.94 -4.18
C LEU A 48 9.11 -3.41 -3.71
N TYR A 49 10.08 -3.80 -2.88
CA TYR A 49 10.19 -5.14 -2.33
C TYR A 49 9.05 -5.47 -1.36
N MET A 50 8.67 -4.51 -0.50
CA MET A 50 7.48 -4.63 0.36
C MET A 50 6.22 -4.86 -0.48
N LEU A 51 5.99 -4.03 -1.49
CA LEU A 51 4.81 -4.11 -2.35
C LEU A 51 4.76 -5.42 -3.15
N ARG A 52 5.91 -5.93 -3.63
CA ARG A 52 5.97 -7.20 -4.36
C ARG A 52 5.61 -8.40 -3.48
N ASN A 53 6.07 -8.41 -2.24
CA ASN A 53 5.92 -9.54 -1.34
C ASN A 53 4.65 -9.46 -0.47
N SER A 54 3.89 -8.39 -0.58
CA SER A 54 2.62 -8.25 0.13
C SER A 54 1.49 -8.96 -0.61
N SER A 55 0.66 -9.68 0.14
CA SER A 55 -0.56 -10.32 -0.38
C SER A 55 -1.74 -9.35 -0.56
N SER A 56 -1.61 -8.12 -0.08
CA SER A 56 -2.64 -7.07 -0.14
C SER A 56 -1.96 -5.70 -0.28
N PRO A 57 -2.69 -4.70 -0.82
CA PRO A 57 -2.15 -3.34 -0.93
C PRO A 57 -1.63 -2.83 0.41
N ILE A 58 -0.56 -2.06 0.40
CA ILE A 58 0.05 -1.49 1.60
C ILE A 58 -0.32 -0.01 1.69
N THR A 59 -0.69 0.43 2.88
CA THR A 59 -1.02 1.83 3.13
C THR A 59 0.24 2.68 3.35
N ASN A 60 0.08 4.01 3.21
CA ASN A 60 1.14 4.96 3.55
C ASN A 60 1.61 4.77 5.01
N SER A 61 0.67 4.58 5.93
CA SER A 61 0.99 4.38 7.35
C SER A 61 1.84 3.13 7.59
N GLU A 62 1.52 2.01 6.93
CA GLU A 62 2.26 0.75 7.07
C GLU A 62 3.66 0.84 6.48
N ILE A 63 3.83 1.51 5.33
CA ILE A 63 5.16 1.76 4.76
C ILE A 63 5.96 2.68 5.69
N SER A 64 5.31 3.74 6.21
CA SER A 64 5.96 4.69 7.11
C SER A 64 6.39 4.02 8.42
N GLU A 65 5.52 3.21 9.03
CA GLU A 65 5.84 2.43 10.22
C GLU A 65 7.09 1.59 9.99
N PHE A 66 7.11 0.74 8.97
CA PHE A 66 8.26 -0.12 8.70
C PHE A 66 9.55 0.67 8.47
N ILE A 67 9.52 1.66 7.60
CA ILE A 67 10.72 2.42 7.18
C ILE A 67 11.28 3.27 8.32
N LEU A 68 10.41 3.87 9.15
CA LEU A 68 10.82 4.75 10.24
C LEU A 68 11.23 3.98 11.48
N ASP A 69 10.55 2.88 11.82
CA ASP A 69 10.89 2.04 12.98
C ASP A 69 12.25 1.35 12.81
N HIS A 70 12.63 1.02 11.56
CA HIS A 70 13.95 0.47 11.25
C HIS A 70 14.99 1.55 10.93
N GLU A 71 14.65 2.83 11.10
CA GLU A 71 15.55 3.97 10.89
C GLU A 71 16.21 4.02 9.51
N TYR A 72 15.57 3.44 8.48
CA TYR A 72 16.12 3.46 7.12
C TYR A 72 16.18 4.86 6.53
N THR A 73 15.25 5.74 6.90
CA THR A 73 15.25 7.16 6.54
C THR A 73 14.30 7.95 7.45
N ASN A 74 14.21 9.27 7.24
CA ASN A 74 13.23 10.12 7.90
C ASN A 74 11.94 10.24 7.07
N TYR A 75 10.89 10.74 7.71
CA TYR A 75 9.57 10.89 7.11
C TYR A 75 9.58 11.73 5.82
N PHE A 76 10.35 12.81 5.77
CA PHE A 76 10.41 13.70 4.62
C PHE A 76 10.98 12.98 3.38
N HIS A 77 12.12 12.30 3.53
CA HIS A 77 12.72 11.54 2.44
C HIS A 77 11.85 10.35 2.01
N LEU A 78 11.12 9.74 2.95
CA LEU A 78 10.17 8.68 2.62
C LEU A 78 9.03 9.20 1.74
N GLN A 79 8.40 10.32 2.09
CA GLN A 79 7.32 10.89 1.29
C GLN A 79 7.82 11.34 -0.09
N GLN A 80 9.03 11.88 -0.16
CA GLN A 80 9.67 12.18 -1.43
C GLN A 80 9.89 10.91 -2.28
N ALA A 81 10.39 9.83 -1.69
CA ALA A 81 10.58 8.56 -2.39
C ALA A 81 9.25 7.98 -2.92
N LEU A 82 8.18 8.05 -2.15
CA LEU A 82 6.84 7.62 -2.58
C LEU A 82 6.32 8.48 -3.74
N SER A 83 6.47 9.81 -3.68
CA SER A 83 6.10 10.71 -4.78
C SER A 83 6.87 10.40 -6.06
N GLU A 84 8.20 10.23 -5.96
CA GLU A 84 9.05 9.92 -7.10
C GLU A 84 8.74 8.54 -7.71
N LEU A 85 8.41 7.53 -6.90
CA LEU A 85 7.99 6.22 -7.38
C LEU A 85 6.63 6.27 -8.10
N GLU A 86 5.71 7.12 -7.63
CA GLU A 86 4.42 7.37 -8.26
C GLU A 86 4.59 8.13 -9.59
N GLU A 87 5.37 9.22 -9.60
CA GLU A 87 5.67 10.03 -10.79
C GLU A 87 6.36 9.23 -11.90
N THR A 88 7.19 8.26 -11.52
CA THR A 88 7.89 7.37 -12.44
C THR A 88 7.09 6.12 -12.81
N GLU A 89 5.83 6.03 -12.37
CA GLU A 89 4.92 4.93 -12.66
C GLU A 89 5.42 3.54 -12.18
N LEU A 90 6.34 3.50 -11.19
CA LEU A 90 6.79 2.23 -10.59
C LEU A 90 5.81 1.71 -9.54
N ILE A 91 5.03 2.61 -8.95
CA ILE A 91 3.91 2.29 -8.07
C ILE A 91 2.66 3.09 -8.50
N GLU A 92 1.51 2.56 -8.18
CA GLU A 92 0.22 3.22 -8.34
C GLU A 92 -0.38 3.50 -6.96
N LYS A 93 -0.86 4.73 -6.76
CA LYS A 93 -1.56 5.13 -5.54
C LYS A 93 -3.05 5.20 -5.79
N ARG A 94 -3.85 4.58 -4.93
CA ARG A 94 -5.31 4.69 -4.91
C ARG A 94 -5.77 5.15 -3.54
N THR A 95 -6.59 6.18 -3.50
CA THR A 95 -7.16 6.69 -2.25
C THR A 95 -8.58 6.18 -2.10
N ILE A 96 -8.83 5.43 -1.01
CA ILE A 96 -10.14 4.87 -0.68
C ILE A 96 -10.45 5.30 0.76
N SER A 97 -11.61 5.95 0.98
CA SER A 97 -12.04 6.43 2.30
C SER A 97 -10.94 7.19 3.06
N ASN A 98 -10.30 8.14 2.38
CA ASN A 98 -9.20 8.96 2.92
C ASN A 98 -7.92 8.18 3.31
N THR A 99 -7.79 6.93 2.89
CA THR A 99 -6.58 6.11 3.08
C THR A 99 -5.91 5.89 1.73
N SER A 100 -4.62 6.19 1.64
CA SER A 100 -3.81 5.93 0.44
C SER A 100 -3.24 4.52 0.48
N TYR A 101 -3.52 3.75 -0.56
CA TYR A 101 -3.02 2.41 -0.80
C TYR A 101 -2.07 2.42 -1.98
N TYR A 102 -0.97 1.68 -1.87
CA TYR A 102 0.03 1.57 -2.92
C TYR A 102 0.04 0.18 -3.54
N TYR A 103 0.23 0.14 -4.85
CA TYR A 103 0.28 -1.05 -5.68
C TYR A 103 1.56 -1.05 -6.52
N LEU A 104 2.17 -2.21 -6.68
CA LEU A 104 3.32 -2.35 -7.55
C LEU A 104 2.88 -2.50 -9.00
N THR A 105 3.42 -1.69 -9.90
CA THR A 105 3.18 -1.79 -11.34
C THR A 105 4.08 -2.87 -11.98
N GLU A 106 3.84 -3.21 -13.25
CA GLU A 106 4.72 -4.12 -13.98
C GLU A 106 6.13 -3.53 -14.15
N ASP A 107 6.24 -2.22 -14.39
CA ASP A 107 7.54 -1.55 -14.48
C ASP A 107 8.26 -1.54 -13.13
N GLY A 108 7.54 -1.40 -12.03
CA GLY A 108 8.07 -1.56 -10.68
C GLY A 108 8.60 -2.97 -10.42
N LYS A 109 7.88 -4.02 -10.86
CA LYS A 109 8.33 -5.42 -10.74
C LYS A 109 9.60 -5.66 -11.55
N ASN A 110 9.62 -5.18 -12.80
CA ASN A 110 10.76 -5.31 -13.69
C ASN A 110 11.99 -4.61 -13.10
N THR A 111 11.82 -3.38 -12.63
CA THR A 111 12.87 -2.61 -11.97
C THR A 111 13.41 -3.34 -10.76
N LEU A 112 12.53 -3.83 -9.88
CA LEU A 112 12.96 -4.58 -8.70
C LEU A 112 13.73 -5.85 -9.06
N THR A 113 13.33 -6.59 -10.09
CA THR A 113 14.00 -7.81 -10.54
C THR A 113 15.47 -7.57 -10.87
N TYR A 114 15.81 -6.40 -11.42
CA TYR A 114 17.20 -6.03 -11.72
C TYR A 114 18.00 -5.64 -10.47
N PHE A 115 17.36 -4.98 -9.51
CA PHE A 115 18.02 -4.35 -8.37
C PHE A 115 17.80 -5.07 -7.03
N GLU A 116 17.08 -6.18 -7.00
CA GLU A 116 16.78 -6.90 -5.77
C GLU A 116 18.02 -7.31 -4.99
N ASN A 117 19.10 -7.63 -5.70
CA ASN A 117 20.39 -7.99 -5.07
C ASN A 117 21.09 -6.79 -4.41
N ASP A 118 20.61 -5.57 -4.62
CA ASP A 118 21.12 -4.37 -3.95
C ASP A 118 20.48 -4.17 -2.58
N ILE A 119 19.40 -4.91 -2.29
CA ILE A 119 18.81 -5.02 -0.96
C ILE A 119 19.56 -6.14 -0.20
N SER A 120 20.12 -5.82 0.96
CA SER A 120 20.82 -6.84 1.77
C SER A 120 19.87 -7.96 2.20
N GLN A 121 20.42 -9.13 2.49
CA GLN A 121 19.62 -10.27 2.96
C GLN A 121 18.91 -9.97 4.28
N ASP A 122 19.53 -9.20 5.16
CA ASP A 122 18.95 -8.81 6.45
C ASP A 122 17.71 -7.96 6.23
N ILE A 123 17.79 -6.91 5.41
CA ILE A 123 16.65 -6.06 5.05
C ILE A 123 15.52 -6.88 4.41
N ARG A 124 15.84 -7.79 3.50
CA ARG A 124 14.83 -8.68 2.89
C ARG A 124 14.13 -9.53 3.94
N THR A 125 14.87 -10.06 4.90
CA THR A 125 14.33 -10.86 6.00
C THR A 125 13.42 -10.03 6.91
N GLU A 126 13.82 -8.82 7.27
CA GLU A 126 13.02 -7.89 8.08
C GLU A 126 11.71 -7.51 7.39
N VAL A 127 11.75 -7.20 6.09
CA VAL A 127 10.54 -6.95 5.29
C VAL A 127 9.59 -8.15 5.31
N LEU A 128 10.10 -9.36 5.08
CA LEU A 128 9.26 -10.56 5.06
C LEU A 128 8.68 -10.87 6.44
N GLN A 129 9.42 -10.66 7.51
CA GLN A 129 8.93 -10.82 8.88
C GLN A 129 7.82 -9.80 9.20
N TYR A 130 8.01 -8.53 8.85
CA TYR A 130 7.00 -7.50 9.00
C TYR A 130 5.72 -7.84 8.24
N LEU A 131 5.84 -8.23 6.97
CA LEU A 131 4.69 -8.61 6.14
C LEU A 131 3.98 -9.87 6.65
N ALA A 132 4.72 -10.84 7.20
CA ALA A 132 4.15 -12.04 7.82
C ALA A 132 3.36 -11.69 9.08
N ALA A 133 3.90 -10.84 9.94
CA ALA A 133 3.22 -10.33 11.14
C ALA A 133 1.96 -9.52 10.77
N ARG A 134 2.08 -8.63 9.77
CA ARG A 134 0.96 -7.88 9.19
C ARG A 134 -0.11 -8.83 8.62
N GLY A 135 0.29 -9.84 7.85
CA GLY A 135 -0.60 -10.84 7.27
C GLY A 135 -1.33 -11.67 8.33
N ALA A 136 -0.69 -11.98 9.44
CA ALA A 136 -1.32 -12.65 10.58
C ALA A 136 -2.32 -11.72 11.30
N SER A 137 -1.99 -10.44 11.44
CA SER A 137 -2.87 -9.41 12.00
C SER A 137 -4.05 -9.11 11.07
N THR A 138 -3.83 -9.01 9.76
CA THR A 138 -4.89 -8.74 8.77
C THR A 138 -5.76 -9.95 8.47
N LYS A 139 -5.28 -11.18 8.66
CA LYS A 139 -6.12 -12.39 8.52
C LYS A 139 -7.31 -12.39 9.49
N ASN A 140 -7.20 -11.69 10.60
CA ASN A 140 -8.24 -11.56 11.63
C ASN A 140 -8.93 -10.19 11.69
N GLN A 141 -8.54 -9.21 10.87
CA GLN A 141 -9.19 -7.90 10.88
C GLN A 141 -10.37 -7.85 9.91
N VAL A 142 -11.48 -8.33 10.40
CA VAL A 142 -12.79 -7.89 9.91
C VAL A 142 -13.06 -6.53 10.55
N LYS A 143 -13.18 -5.48 9.74
CA LYS A 143 -13.44 -4.11 10.20
C LYS A 143 -14.90 -3.76 9.86
N ALA A 144 -15.74 -3.74 10.86
CA ALA A 144 -17.10 -3.25 10.73
C ALA A 144 -17.13 -1.73 10.94
N GLN A 145 -17.45 -0.99 9.89
CA GLN A 145 -17.58 0.49 9.92
C GLN A 145 -19.03 0.87 9.68
N ALA A 146 -19.47 1.93 10.34
CA ALA A 146 -20.80 2.49 10.13
C ALA A 146 -20.74 4.01 10.28
N ASP A 147 -21.41 4.69 9.37
CA ASP A 147 -21.62 6.14 9.40
C ASP A 147 -23.05 6.47 8.96
N TYR A 148 -23.48 7.70 9.18
CA TYR A 148 -24.78 8.18 8.70
C TYR A 148 -24.67 9.60 8.17
N TYR A 149 -25.49 9.90 7.20
CA TYR A 149 -25.59 11.23 6.61
C TYR A 149 -27.05 11.57 6.28
N ILE A 150 -27.32 12.83 5.97
CA ILE A 150 -28.61 13.27 5.48
C ILE A 150 -28.51 13.40 3.95
N ASN A 151 -29.39 12.70 3.23
CA ASN A 151 -29.45 12.81 1.76
C ASN A 151 -30.11 14.12 1.30
N ASN A 152 -30.11 14.35 0.00
CA ASN A 152 -30.70 15.56 -0.60
C ASN A 152 -32.22 15.68 -0.39
N GLN A 153 -32.89 14.63 0.07
CA GLN A 153 -34.32 14.60 0.38
C GLN A 153 -34.61 14.84 1.86
N GLY A 154 -33.54 15.07 2.67
CA GLY A 154 -33.67 15.29 4.10
C GLY A 154 -33.82 14.01 4.94
N GLU A 155 -33.59 12.84 4.34
CA GLU A 155 -33.69 11.55 5.01
C GLU A 155 -32.36 11.11 5.59
N TYR A 156 -32.38 10.44 6.74
CA TYR A 156 -31.18 9.82 7.33
C TYR A 156 -30.85 8.52 6.60
N VAL A 157 -29.65 8.44 6.07
CA VAL A 157 -29.12 7.24 5.43
C VAL A 157 -27.95 6.72 6.27
N VAL A 158 -27.98 5.45 6.63
CA VAL A 158 -26.90 4.76 7.34
C VAL A 158 -26.12 3.93 6.34
N HIS A 159 -24.83 4.15 6.31
CA HIS A 159 -23.88 3.40 5.49
C HIS A 159 -23.11 2.42 6.38
N LEU A 160 -23.28 1.13 6.11
CA LEU A 160 -22.74 0.01 6.88
C LEU A 160 -21.74 -0.74 6.01
N GLN A 161 -20.50 -0.80 6.44
CA GLN A 161 -19.44 -1.50 5.70
C GLN A 161 -18.82 -2.61 6.55
N LEU A 162 -18.58 -3.74 5.91
CA LEU A 162 -17.74 -4.82 6.43
C LEU A 162 -16.53 -4.97 5.51
N LEU A 163 -15.37 -4.67 6.02
CA LEU A 163 -14.11 -4.81 5.30
C LEU A 163 -13.40 -6.05 5.82
N GLN A 164 -12.93 -6.90 4.91
CA GLN A 164 -12.06 -8.02 5.22
C GLN A 164 -10.81 -7.94 4.36
N LYS A 165 -9.65 -7.85 4.98
CA LYS A 165 -8.36 -7.64 4.28
C LYS A 165 -8.35 -6.42 3.36
N GLY A 166 -9.03 -5.34 3.76
CA GLY A 166 -9.14 -4.13 2.96
C GLY A 166 -10.15 -4.18 1.80
N ALA A 167 -10.72 -5.36 1.50
CA ALA A 167 -11.79 -5.50 0.52
C ALA A 167 -13.16 -5.36 1.18
N SER A 168 -14.10 -4.69 0.52
CA SER A 168 -15.48 -4.62 0.97
C SER A 168 -16.17 -5.97 0.76
N VAL A 169 -16.61 -6.59 1.86
CA VAL A 169 -17.41 -7.82 1.87
C VAL A 169 -18.89 -7.46 1.90
N ILE A 170 -19.24 -6.40 2.63
CA ILE A 170 -20.59 -5.83 2.67
C ILE A 170 -20.46 -4.32 2.52
N ASP A 171 -21.34 -3.77 1.71
CA ASP A 171 -21.55 -2.33 1.56
C ASP A 171 -23.04 -2.08 1.43
N LEU A 172 -23.67 -1.61 2.52
CA LEU A 172 -25.12 -1.42 2.62
C LEU A 172 -25.44 0.02 2.93
N SER A 173 -26.39 0.60 2.19
CA SER A 173 -26.99 1.88 2.52
C SER A 173 -28.47 1.67 2.86
N LEU A 174 -28.87 2.06 4.07
CA LEU A 174 -30.21 1.87 4.60
C LEU A 174 -30.82 3.19 5.04
N ALA A 175 -32.06 3.46 4.65
CA ALA A 175 -32.80 4.59 5.18
C ALA A 175 -33.14 4.36 6.65
N ALA A 176 -32.90 5.36 7.51
CA ALA A 176 -33.29 5.33 8.91
C ALA A 176 -34.44 6.30 9.18
N PRO A 177 -35.46 5.87 9.95
CA PRO A 177 -36.66 6.70 10.16
C PRO A 177 -36.42 7.94 11.04
N SER A 178 -35.27 8.00 11.73
CA SER A 178 -34.91 9.15 12.57
C SER A 178 -33.41 9.18 12.87
N LEU A 179 -32.90 10.31 13.31
CA LEU A 179 -31.52 10.45 13.80
C LEU A 179 -31.18 9.46 14.91
N SER A 180 -32.14 9.24 15.82
CA SER A 180 -31.98 8.28 16.92
C SER A 180 -31.79 6.86 16.41
N ALA A 181 -32.59 6.46 15.40
CA ALA A 181 -32.46 5.17 14.75
C ALA A 181 -31.14 5.04 14.00
N ALA A 182 -30.72 6.06 13.24
CA ALA A 182 -29.44 6.08 12.53
C ALA A 182 -28.26 5.87 13.49
N LYS A 183 -28.22 6.62 14.60
CA LYS A 183 -27.21 6.44 15.63
C LYS A 183 -27.23 5.08 16.29
N ALA A 184 -28.42 4.51 16.50
CA ALA A 184 -28.55 3.16 17.05
C ALA A 184 -28.03 2.10 16.10
N MET A 185 -28.32 2.20 14.80
CA MET A 185 -27.83 1.29 13.77
C MET A 185 -26.28 1.34 13.68
N CYS A 186 -25.70 2.52 13.68
CA CYS A 186 -24.23 2.66 13.68
C CYS A 186 -23.59 2.01 14.91
N ARG A 187 -24.17 2.16 16.10
CA ARG A 187 -23.65 1.55 17.35
C ARG A 187 -23.81 0.02 17.39
N GLN A 188 -24.83 -0.50 16.75
CA GLN A 188 -25.13 -1.93 16.76
C GLN A 188 -24.34 -2.70 15.69
N TRP A 189 -24.01 -2.06 14.58
CA TRP A 189 -23.33 -2.71 13.46
C TRP A 189 -22.05 -3.46 13.86
N PRO A 190 -21.08 -2.87 14.59
CA PRO A 190 -19.88 -3.59 14.99
C PRO A 190 -20.10 -4.79 15.90
N LYS A 191 -21.30 -4.90 16.50
CA LYS A 191 -21.68 -5.98 17.42
C LYS A 191 -22.48 -7.08 16.74
N LYS A 192 -23.09 -6.77 15.59
CA LYS A 192 -24.09 -7.66 14.96
C LYS A 192 -23.80 -7.99 13.50
N TYR A 193 -22.69 -7.50 12.93
CA TYR A 193 -22.39 -7.72 11.52
C TYR A 193 -22.30 -9.21 11.14
N GLU A 194 -21.77 -10.07 12.02
CA GLU A 194 -21.69 -11.51 11.77
C GLU A 194 -23.07 -12.16 11.63
N GLU A 195 -23.98 -11.85 12.56
CA GLU A 195 -25.35 -12.34 12.52
C GLU A 195 -26.09 -11.84 11.27
N ILE A 196 -25.92 -10.57 10.94
CA ILE A 196 -26.55 -9.94 9.78
C ILE A 196 -26.01 -10.55 8.48
N TYR A 197 -24.66 -10.72 8.39
CA TYR A 197 -24.03 -11.34 7.24
C TYR A 197 -24.55 -12.77 7.01
N ALA A 198 -24.59 -13.58 8.07
CA ALA A 198 -25.10 -14.94 7.99
C ALA A 198 -26.55 -15.00 7.47
N LYS A 199 -27.42 -14.12 7.96
CA LYS A 199 -28.81 -14.02 7.49
C LYS A 199 -28.95 -13.58 6.04
N ILE A 200 -28.10 -12.65 5.60
CA ILE A 200 -28.07 -12.21 4.19
C ILE A 200 -27.66 -13.38 3.29
N MET A 201 -26.60 -14.11 3.67
CA MET A 201 -26.13 -15.25 2.91
C MET A 201 -27.15 -16.40 2.88
N GLU A 202 -27.78 -16.70 4.02
CA GLU A 202 -28.86 -17.72 4.13
C GLU A 202 -30.07 -17.37 3.26
N GLY A 203 -30.38 -16.07 3.14
CA GLY A 203 -31.50 -15.61 2.31
C GLY A 203 -31.21 -15.54 0.82
N LEU A 204 -29.94 -15.57 0.41
CA LEU A 204 -29.52 -15.47 -0.98
C LEU A 204 -29.10 -16.82 -1.59
N LEU A 205 -28.77 -17.81 -0.80
CA LEU A 205 -28.36 -19.17 -1.20
C LEU A 205 -29.43 -20.17 -0.98
#